data_858971d44a5ce21f9fa1d6910dc18e89
#
_entry.id   858971d44a5ce21f9fa1d6910dc18e89
#
_cell.length_a   1.000
_cell.length_b   1.000
_cell.length_c   1.000
_cell.angle_alpha   90.00
_cell.angle_beta   90.00
_cell.angle_gamma   90.00
#
_symmetry.space_group_name_H-M   'P 1'
#
loop_
_entity.id
_entity.type
_entity.pdbx_description
1 polymer ?
#
loop_
_entity_poly.entity_id
_entity_poly.type
_entity_poly.pdbx_seq_one_letter_code
_entity_poly.pdbx_strand_id
1 'polypeptide(L)'
;MSLIVIKPSYLCDEPIRNFAALARALRLEEVVLQDAAVMANSSYRRVVPAPGSTRETFDALGILKVIHRRIKDKIFAKVQFPDYLQGSVKHRDYVSNARKHTNQKILICEDVKKFFPSVQAGNIEDVWCAFFAFSQPVAKLLTQLTTKDGSLPQGAITSSYLANLVLWRDEPLLHAKMG
;
A
#
# COMPACT_ATOMS: atom_id res chain seq x y z
N MET A 1 -8.04 29.29 14.34
CA MET A 1 -8.65 28.52 13.23
C MET A 1 -8.32 27.05 13.45
N SER A 2 -9.31 26.18 13.45
CA SER A 2 -9.09 24.74 13.53
C SER A 2 -8.49 24.26 12.19
N LEU A 3 -7.35 23.57 12.22
CA LEU A 3 -6.74 22.96 11.04
C LEU A 3 -7.67 21.87 10.51
N ILE A 4 -8.05 21.98 9.24
CA ILE A 4 -8.80 20.90 8.56
C ILE A 4 -7.80 19.84 8.14
N VAL A 5 -7.86 18.67 8.78
CA VAL A 5 -6.99 17.53 8.49
C VAL A 5 -7.75 16.52 7.62
N ILE A 6 -7.40 16.43 6.35
CA ILE A 6 -8.00 15.47 5.42
C ILE A 6 -7.15 14.21 5.39
N LYS A 7 -7.74 13.08 5.79
CA LYS A 7 -7.07 11.77 5.89
C LYS A 7 -7.56 10.80 4.81
N PRO A 8 -6.75 9.81 4.43
CA PRO A 8 -7.25 8.64 3.72
C PRO A 8 -8.38 7.97 4.51
N SER A 9 -9.37 7.42 3.83
CA SER A 9 -10.46 6.69 4.47
C SER A 9 -10.76 5.39 3.75
N TYR A 10 -11.25 4.40 4.50
CA TYR A 10 -11.65 3.10 3.97
C TYR A 10 -13.17 2.96 4.05
N LEU A 11 -13.80 2.80 2.90
CA LEU A 11 -15.25 2.65 2.78
C LEU A 11 -15.63 1.19 2.95
N CYS A 12 -15.93 0.78 4.17
CA CYS A 12 -16.37 -0.58 4.48
C CYS A 12 -17.34 -0.56 5.67
N ASP A 13 -18.46 -1.25 5.53
CA ASP A 13 -19.47 -1.34 6.59
C ASP A 13 -18.97 -2.21 7.75
N GLU A 14 -18.26 -3.29 7.45
CA GLU A 14 -17.71 -4.22 8.43
C GLU A 14 -16.26 -4.58 8.15
N PRO A 15 -15.36 -4.45 9.14
CA PRO A 15 -13.98 -4.88 8.99
C PRO A 15 -13.86 -6.41 8.99
N ILE A 16 -12.86 -6.92 8.26
CA ILE A 16 -12.62 -8.36 8.12
C ILE A 16 -12.02 -8.91 9.42
N ARG A 17 -12.71 -9.86 10.06
CA ARG A 17 -12.36 -10.37 11.40
C ARG A 17 -11.72 -11.75 11.40
N ASN A 18 -11.88 -12.55 10.35
CA ASN A 18 -11.36 -13.92 10.27
C ASN A 18 -10.99 -14.31 8.84
N PHE A 19 -10.29 -15.42 8.68
CA PHE A 19 -9.78 -15.89 7.39
C PHE A 19 -10.91 -16.25 6.42
N ALA A 20 -12.00 -16.83 6.90
CA ALA A 20 -13.16 -17.14 6.06
C ALA A 20 -13.80 -15.86 5.46
N ALA A 21 -13.89 -14.77 6.23
CA ALA A 21 -14.37 -13.49 5.74
C ALA A 21 -13.38 -12.88 4.71
N LEU A 22 -12.07 -13.00 4.95
CA LEU A 22 -11.05 -12.57 3.99
C LEU A 22 -11.14 -13.36 2.68
N ALA A 23 -11.25 -14.67 2.78
CA ALA A 23 -11.37 -15.58 1.62
C ALA A 23 -12.59 -15.22 0.76
N ARG A 24 -13.76 -15.01 1.39
CA ARG A 24 -14.98 -14.52 0.70
C ARG A 24 -14.77 -13.15 0.05
N ALA A 25 -14.17 -12.20 0.78
CA ALA A 25 -13.91 -10.85 0.25
C ALA A 25 -13.00 -10.87 -0.98
N LEU A 26 -11.97 -11.74 -0.97
CA LEU A 26 -11.03 -11.91 -2.08
C LEU A 26 -11.53 -12.90 -3.14
N ARG A 27 -12.65 -13.60 -2.91
CA ARG A 27 -13.20 -14.67 -3.78
C ARG A 27 -12.16 -15.79 -4.02
N LEU A 28 -11.53 -16.24 -2.95
CA LEU A 28 -10.54 -17.32 -2.92
C LEU A 28 -10.91 -18.30 -1.81
N GLU A 29 -10.33 -19.48 -1.83
CA GLU A 29 -10.45 -20.43 -0.74
C GLU A 29 -9.49 -20.05 0.40
N GLU A 30 -9.88 -20.36 1.64
CA GLU A 30 -9.09 -20.02 2.82
C GLU A 30 -7.73 -20.73 2.82
N VAL A 31 -7.72 -22.01 2.46
CA VAL A 31 -6.50 -22.82 2.35
C VAL A 31 -5.51 -22.22 1.35
N VAL A 32 -5.99 -21.69 0.22
CA VAL A 32 -5.14 -21.04 -0.80
C VAL A 32 -4.44 -19.80 -0.24
N LEU A 33 -5.12 -19.03 0.61
CA LEU A 33 -4.51 -17.85 1.24
C LEU A 33 -3.44 -18.24 2.25
N GLN A 34 -3.69 -19.28 3.05
CA GLN A 34 -2.77 -19.78 4.08
C GLN A 34 -1.52 -20.39 3.43
N ASP A 35 -1.69 -21.25 2.44
CA ASP A 35 -0.58 -21.87 1.71
C ASP A 35 0.26 -20.82 0.98
N ALA A 36 -0.40 -19.85 0.32
CA ALA A 36 0.29 -18.76 -0.34
C ALA A 36 1.09 -17.88 0.63
N ALA A 37 0.62 -17.68 1.87
CA ALA A 37 1.36 -16.91 2.87
C ALA A 37 2.65 -17.63 3.32
N VAL A 38 2.61 -18.95 3.47
CA VAL A 38 3.80 -19.76 3.76
C VAL A 38 4.84 -19.63 2.66
N MET A 39 4.39 -19.62 1.40
CA MET A 39 5.26 -19.56 0.21
C MET A 39 5.53 -18.14 -0.29
N ALA A 40 4.97 -17.10 0.36
CA ALA A 40 4.98 -15.74 -0.16
C ALA A 40 6.39 -15.23 -0.48
N ASN A 41 7.33 -15.43 0.43
CA ASN A 41 8.69 -14.93 0.28
C ASN A 41 9.44 -15.50 -0.93
N SER A 42 9.22 -16.77 -1.25
CA SER A 42 9.80 -17.44 -2.42
C SER A 42 9.02 -17.19 -3.72
N SER A 43 7.80 -16.63 -3.61
CA SER A 43 6.91 -16.37 -4.76
C SER A 43 7.14 -15.00 -5.42
N TYR A 44 8.33 -14.42 -5.24
CA TYR A 44 8.75 -13.21 -5.93
C TYR A 44 9.93 -13.48 -6.86
N ARG A 45 9.87 -12.88 -8.04
CA ARG A 45 10.98 -12.84 -9.00
C ARG A 45 11.60 -11.44 -9.00
N ARG A 46 12.92 -11.37 -8.87
CA ARG A 46 13.64 -10.12 -9.10
C ARG A 46 13.53 -9.74 -10.58
N VAL A 47 13.13 -8.51 -10.83
CA VAL A 47 13.07 -7.97 -12.20
C VAL A 47 14.45 -7.41 -12.53
N VAL A 48 14.95 -7.71 -13.75
CA VAL A 48 16.21 -7.15 -14.22
C VAL A 48 16.09 -5.63 -14.33
N PRO A 49 16.94 -4.86 -13.64
CA PRO A 49 16.88 -3.40 -13.70
C PRO A 49 17.18 -2.89 -15.12
N ALA A 50 16.56 -1.78 -15.49
CA ALA A 50 16.96 -1.07 -16.71
C ALA A 50 18.44 -0.63 -16.64
N PRO A 51 19.15 -0.49 -17.79
CA PRO A 51 20.51 -0.01 -17.80
C PRO A 51 20.68 1.30 -17.01
N GLY A 52 21.65 1.35 -16.11
CA GLY A 52 21.90 2.49 -15.22
C GLY A 52 21.03 2.58 -13.98
N SER A 53 20.04 1.69 -13.79
CA SER A 53 19.22 1.66 -12.57
C SER A 53 19.83 0.72 -11.53
N THR A 54 19.94 1.20 -10.29
CA THR A 54 20.36 0.40 -9.12
C THR A 54 19.15 -0.09 -8.30
N ARG A 55 17.92 0.14 -8.77
CA ARG A 55 16.71 -0.20 -8.03
C ARG A 55 16.41 -1.69 -8.11
N GLU A 56 16.25 -2.32 -6.96
CA GLU A 56 15.73 -3.69 -6.89
C GLU A 56 14.21 -3.68 -6.94
N THR A 57 13.65 -4.33 -7.95
CA THR A 57 12.20 -4.47 -8.11
C THR A 57 11.83 -5.94 -8.19
N PHE A 58 10.64 -6.26 -7.69
CA PHE A 58 10.14 -7.62 -7.57
C PHE A 58 8.74 -7.73 -8.17
N ASP A 59 8.51 -8.80 -8.92
CA ASP A 59 7.19 -9.16 -9.43
C ASP A 59 6.70 -10.42 -8.70
N ALA A 60 5.49 -10.36 -8.14
CA ALA A 60 4.85 -11.53 -7.55
C ALA A 60 4.47 -12.53 -8.63
N LEU A 61 4.66 -13.82 -8.39
CA LEU A 61 4.40 -14.91 -9.32
C LEU A 61 3.18 -15.76 -8.91
N GLY A 62 2.67 -16.51 -9.85
CA GLY A 62 1.65 -17.53 -9.62
C GLY A 62 0.44 -17.02 -8.83
N ILE A 63 0.07 -17.79 -7.82
CA ILE A 63 -1.09 -17.51 -6.96
C ILE A 63 -0.92 -16.21 -6.17
N LEU A 64 0.30 -15.87 -5.74
CA LEU A 64 0.57 -14.64 -5.01
C LEU A 64 0.20 -13.40 -5.86
N LYS A 65 0.51 -13.40 -7.15
CA LYS A 65 0.13 -12.32 -8.07
C LYS A 65 -1.39 -12.20 -8.22
N VAL A 66 -2.11 -13.32 -8.24
CA VAL A 66 -3.58 -13.34 -8.25
C VAL A 66 -4.12 -12.73 -6.96
N ILE A 67 -3.58 -13.11 -5.81
CA ILE A 67 -3.96 -12.56 -4.50
C ILE A 67 -3.73 -11.05 -4.46
N HIS A 68 -2.58 -10.55 -4.91
CA HIS A 68 -2.29 -9.11 -4.98
C HIS A 68 -3.32 -8.34 -5.83
N ARG A 69 -3.71 -8.91 -6.98
CA ARG A 69 -4.77 -8.32 -7.81
C ARG A 69 -6.10 -8.28 -7.07
N ARG A 70 -6.47 -9.37 -6.38
CA ARG A 70 -7.71 -9.42 -5.60
C ARG A 70 -7.71 -8.43 -4.43
N ILE A 71 -6.59 -8.30 -3.72
CA ILE A 71 -6.42 -7.28 -2.66
C ILE A 71 -6.62 -5.88 -3.26
N LYS A 72 -5.96 -5.59 -4.38
CA LYS A 72 -6.12 -4.30 -5.07
C LYS A 72 -7.59 -4.04 -5.44
N ASP A 73 -8.24 -4.99 -6.09
CA ASP A 73 -9.57 -4.80 -6.67
C ASP A 73 -10.70 -4.87 -5.63
N LYS A 74 -10.51 -5.55 -4.49
CA LYS A 74 -11.55 -5.78 -3.48
C LYS A 74 -11.37 -4.99 -2.19
N ILE A 75 -10.14 -4.64 -1.84
CA ILE A 75 -9.82 -3.90 -0.61
C ILE A 75 -9.38 -2.48 -0.97
N PHE A 76 -8.28 -2.32 -1.71
CA PHE A 76 -7.76 -0.98 -2.01
C PHE A 76 -8.65 -0.13 -2.90
N ALA A 77 -9.48 -0.74 -3.75
CA ALA A 77 -10.47 -0.01 -4.55
C ALA A 77 -11.51 0.74 -3.70
N LYS A 78 -11.65 0.39 -2.41
CA LYS A 78 -12.55 1.05 -1.45
C LYS A 78 -11.85 2.14 -0.64
N VAL A 79 -10.55 2.38 -0.87
CA VAL A 79 -9.81 3.44 -0.20
C VAL A 79 -10.00 4.74 -0.97
N GLN A 80 -10.40 5.77 -0.24
CA GLN A 80 -10.42 7.15 -0.74
C GLN A 80 -9.14 7.85 -0.30
N PHE A 81 -8.33 8.26 -1.27
CA PHE A 81 -7.09 9.00 -1.02
C PHE A 81 -7.35 10.51 -1.13
N PRO A 82 -6.82 11.31 -0.19
CA PRO A 82 -6.85 12.76 -0.25
C PRO A 82 -6.23 13.29 -1.54
N ASP A 83 -6.60 14.51 -1.90
CA ASP A 83 -6.16 15.09 -3.17
C ASP A 83 -4.67 15.44 -3.21
N TYR A 84 -4.01 15.60 -2.08
CA TYR A 84 -2.55 15.79 -2.02
C TYR A 84 -1.75 14.53 -2.38
N LEU A 85 -2.27 13.32 -2.18
CA LEU A 85 -1.63 12.07 -2.57
C LEU A 85 -1.76 11.85 -4.08
N GLN A 86 -0.70 12.08 -4.83
CA GLN A 86 -0.71 11.97 -6.30
C GLN A 86 -0.14 10.66 -6.82
N GLY A 87 0.81 10.06 -6.10
CA GLY A 87 1.50 8.85 -6.54
C GLY A 87 0.62 7.60 -6.52
N SER A 88 0.57 6.85 -7.64
CA SER A 88 -0.12 5.55 -7.74
C SER A 88 -1.61 5.56 -7.40
N VAL A 89 -2.26 6.70 -7.47
CA VAL A 89 -3.72 6.85 -7.29
C VAL A 89 -4.38 6.90 -8.67
N LYS A 90 -5.49 6.18 -8.82
CA LYS A 90 -6.23 6.13 -10.08
C LYS A 90 -6.64 7.54 -10.54
N HIS A 91 -6.51 7.83 -11.83
CA HIS A 91 -6.80 9.13 -12.45
C HIS A 91 -5.90 10.28 -12.00
N ARG A 92 -4.75 9.99 -11.37
CA ARG A 92 -3.71 10.96 -11.04
C ARG A 92 -2.42 10.58 -11.75
N ASP A 93 -1.73 11.58 -12.29
CA ASP A 93 -0.49 11.41 -13.03
C ASP A 93 0.51 12.54 -12.71
N TYR A 94 1.69 12.48 -13.31
CA TYR A 94 2.73 13.48 -13.09
C TYR A 94 2.32 14.87 -13.60
N VAL A 95 1.44 14.97 -14.61
CA VAL A 95 0.95 16.25 -15.13
C VAL A 95 -0.03 16.88 -14.14
N SER A 96 -0.98 16.09 -13.62
CA SER A 96 -1.93 16.56 -12.60
C SER A 96 -1.20 16.96 -11.30
N ASN A 97 -0.14 16.22 -10.94
CA ASN A 97 0.73 16.59 -9.83
C ASN A 97 1.43 17.93 -10.08
N ALA A 98 2.10 18.08 -11.22
CA ALA A 98 2.80 19.32 -11.57
C ALA A 98 1.87 20.54 -11.57
N ARG A 99 0.63 20.39 -12.05
CA ARG A 99 -0.38 21.48 -12.05
C ARG A 99 -0.71 22.02 -10.67
N LYS A 100 -0.61 21.19 -9.60
CA LYS A 100 -0.86 21.63 -8.22
C LYS A 100 0.20 22.60 -7.70
N HIS A 101 1.37 22.60 -8.33
CA HIS A 101 2.50 23.44 -7.94
C HIS A 101 2.69 24.66 -8.83
N THR A 102 1.78 24.89 -9.78
CA THR A 102 1.82 26.11 -10.63
C THR A 102 1.52 27.36 -9.80
N ASN A 103 2.15 28.47 -10.19
CA ASN A 103 2.03 29.77 -9.53
C ASN A 103 2.58 29.86 -8.09
N GLN A 104 3.33 28.84 -7.63
CA GLN A 104 4.02 28.91 -6.35
C GLN A 104 5.33 29.70 -6.50
N LYS A 105 5.60 30.60 -5.55
CA LYS A 105 6.85 31.38 -5.53
C LYS A 105 8.06 30.54 -5.13
N ILE A 106 7.83 29.52 -4.32
CA ILE A 106 8.88 28.61 -3.80
C ILE A 106 8.33 27.20 -3.85
N LEU A 107 9.13 26.28 -4.36
CA LEU A 107 8.84 24.85 -4.36
C LEU A 107 10.00 24.12 -3.67
N ILE A 108 9.70 23.36 -2.63
CA ILE A 108 10.66 22.49 -1.94
C ILE A 108 10.36 21.06 -2.34
N CYS A 109 11.35 20.36 -2.87
CA CYS A 109 11.25 18.95 -3.26
C CYS A 109 12.15 18.11 -2.34
N GLU A 110 11.56 17.14 -1.67
CA GLU A 110 12.31 16.18 -0.85
C GLU A 110 11.94 14.75 -1.27
N ASP A 111 12.88 13.81 -1.15
CA ASP A 111 12.70 12.40 -1.46
C ASP A 111 13.20 11.51 -0.31
N VAL A 112 12.42 10.48 0.01
CA VAL A 112 12.79 9.52 1.05
C VAL A 112 13.65 8.42 0.44
N LYS A 113 14.94 8.45 0.77
CA LYS A 113 15.91 7.45 0.30
C LYS A 113 15.48 6.03 0.65
N LYS A 114 15.44 5.14 -0.34
CA LYS A 114 15.09 3.72 -0.18
C LYS A 114 13.75 3.51 0.53
N PHE A 115 12.73 4.31 0.22
CA PHE A 115 11.43 4.28 0.91
C PHE A 115 10.86 2.86 1.03
N PHE A 116 10.68 2.12 -0.07
CA PHE A 116 10.09 0.77 -0.03
C PHE A 116 10.84 -0.22 0.88
N PRO A 117 12.17 -0.39 0.77
CA PRO A 117 12.90 -1.27 1.68
C PRO A 117 12.91 -0.80 3.15
N SER A 118 12.67 0.50 3.40
CA SER A 118 12.60 1.04 4.76
C SER A 118 11.26 0.75 5.45
N VAL A 119 10.21 0.44 4.67
CA VAL A 119 8.90 0.08 5.21
C VAL A 119 8.92 -1.38 5.66
N GLN A 120 8.99 -1.59 6.98
CA GLN A 120 9.05 -2.91 7.60
C GLN A 120 7.67 -3.56 7.72
N ALA A 121 7.65 -4.89 7.84
CA ALA A 121 6.43 -5.68 8.01
C ALA A 121 5.53 -5.17 9.15
N GLY A 122 6.11 -4.71 10.26
CA GLY A 122 5.36 -4.11 11.38
C GLY A 122 4.57 -2.87 10.99
N ASN A 123 5.12 -2.01 10.11
CA ASN A 123 4.38 -0.85 9.58
C ASN A 123 3.19 -1.29 8.71
N ILE A 124 3.37 -2.35 7.93
CA ILE A 124 2.30 -2.91 7.08
C ILE A 124 1.22 -3.57 7.93
N GLU A 125 1.60 -4.30 8.98
CA GLU A 125 0.66 -4.90 9.93
C GLU A 125 -0.18 -3.82 10.63
N ASP A 126 0.44 -2.69 11.03
CA ASP A 126 -0.28 -1.54 11.59
C ASP A 126 -1.29 -0.94 10.60
N VAL A 127 -0.96 -0.83 9.32
CA VAL A 127 -1.92 -0.40 8.30
C VAL A 127 -3.13 -1.33 8.25
N TRP A 128 -2.92 -2.66 8.24
CA TRP A 128 -4.02 -3.61 8.22
C TRP A 128 -4.86 -3.59 9.50
N CYS A 129 -4.22 -3.48 10.68
CA CYS A 129 -4.91 -3.45 11.96
C CYS A 129 -5.60 -2.11 12.24
N ALA A 130 -4.89 -0.99 12.05
CA ALA A 130 -5.37 0.28 12.53
C ALA A 130 -6.10 1.11 11.47
N PHE A 131 -5.64 1.10 10.21
CA PHE A 131 -6.32 1.83 9.14
C PHE A 131 -7.53 1.03 8.60
N PHE A 132 -7.36 -0.27 8.29
CA PHE A 132 -8.44 -1.12 7.81
C PHE A 132 -9.31 -1.70 8.94
N ALA A 133 -8.90 -1.58 10.19
CA ALA A 133 -9.55 -2.16 11.36
C ALA A 133 -9.75 -3.68 11.28
N PHE A 134 -8.90 -4.40 10.54
CA PHE A 134 -8.96 -5.86 10.45
C PHE A 134 -8.43 -6.51 11.73
N SER A 135 -8.85 -7.74 12.00
CA SER A 135 -8.34 -8.49 13.17
C SER A 135 -6.85 -8.79 13.04
N GLN A 136 -6.17 -8.92 14.17
CA GLN A 136 -4.74 -9.24 14.22
C GLN A 136 -4.33 -10.48 13.39
N PRO A 137 -5.07 -11.62 13.43
CA PRO A 137 -4.72 -12.77 12.59
C PRO A 137 -4.82 -12.46 11.09
N VAL A 138 -5.85 -11.71 10.67
CA VAL A 138 -6.04 -11.30 9.28
C VAL A 138 -4.94 -10.33 8.84
N ALA A 139 -4.59 -9.37 9.68
CA ALA A 139 -3.51 -8.42 9.43
C ALA A 139 -2.16 -9.12 9.24
N LYS A 140 -1.83 -10.07 10.11
CA LYS A 140 -0.60 -10.89 9.99
C LYS A 140 -0.55 -11.65 8.66
N LEU A 141 -1.65 -12.33 8.30
CA LEU A 141 -1.73 -13.07 7.04
C LEU A 141 -1.54 -12.13 5.83
N LEU A 142 -2.22 -10.98 5.81
CA LEU A 142 -2.08 -10.00 4.73
C LEU A 142 -0.67 -9.39 4.69
N THR A 143 -0.03 -9.18 5.84
CA THR A 143 1.36 -8.73 5.93
C THR A 143 2.30 -9.73 5.29
N GLN A 144 2.19 -11.03 5.62
CA GLN A 144 2.97 -12.09 4.99
C GLN A 144 2.78 -12.13 3.48
N LEU A 145 1.54 -12.00 2.99
CA LEU A 145 1.20 -12.00 1.57
C LEU A 145 1.70 -10.77 0.81
N THR A 146 1.98 -9.65 1.48
CA THR A 146 2.29 -8.37 0.83
C THR A 146 3.69 -7.83 1.11
N THR A 147 4.49 -8.55 1.91
CA THR A 147 5.90 -8.21 2.19
C THR A 147 6.84 -9.29 1.62
N LYS A 148 8.09 -8.92 1.42
CA LYS A 148 9.18 -9.80 1.05
C LYS A 148 10.39 -9.53 1.94
N ASP A 149 10.97 -10.57 2.51
CA ASP A 149 12.12 -10.46 3.43
C ASP A 149 11.89 -9.41 4.54
N GLY A 150 10.67 -9.37 5.09
CA GLY A 150 10.28 -8.46 6.16
C GLY A 150 10.07 -6.99 5.76
N SER A 151 10.10 -6.65 4.47
CA SER A 151 9.91 -5.28 3.99
C SER A 151 8.95 -5.20 2.80
N LEU A 152 8.58 -3.98 2.42
CA LEU A 152 7.67 -3.73 1.29
C LEU A 152 8.43 -3.91 -0.04
N PRO A 153 8.06 -4.91 -0.89
CA PRO A 153 8.76 -5.15 -2.14
C PRO A 153 8.41 -4.07 -3.18
N GLN A 154 9.42 -3.37 -3.69
CA GLN A 154 9.21 -2.42 -4.78
C GLN A 154 8.79 -3.15 -6.07
N GLY A 155 7.72 -2.68 -6.72
CA GLY A 155 7.20 -3.22 -7.99
C GLY A 155 6.04 -4.20 -7.83
N ALA A 156 5.76 -4.73 -6.63
CA ALA A 156 4.58 -5.55 -6.43
C ALA A 156 3.28 -4.72 -6.50
N ILE A 157 2.20 -5.34 -6.95
CA ILE A 157 0.91 -4.67 -7.23
C ILE A 157 0.34 -3.96 -5.99
N THR A 158 0.52 -4.53 -4.80
CA THR A 158 0.00 -4.00 -3.54
C THR A 158 0.87 -2.91 -2.93
N SER A 159 2.16 -2.87 -3.31
CA SER A 159 3.17 -2.08 -2.60
C SER A 159 2.92 -0.58 -2.69
N SER A 160 2.52 -0.06 -3.83
CA SER A 160 2.27 1.38 -3.98
C SER A 160 1.06 1.86 -3.17
N TYR A 161 0.03 1.03 -3.02
CA TYR A 161 -1.13 1.36 -2.17
C TYR A 161 -0.75 1.36 -0.68
N LEU A 162 0.01 0.35 -0.25
CA LEU A 162 0.50 0.29 1.13
C LEU A 162 1.49 1.43 1.43
N ALA A 163 2.35 1.77 0.47
CA ALA A 163 3.24 2.92 0.55
C ALA A 163 2.49 4.23 0.84
N ASN A 164 1.37 4.46 0.15
CA ASN A 164 0.51 5.62 0.38
C ASN A 164 -0.21 5.59 1.74
N LEU A 165 -0.28 4.43 2.40
CA LEU A 165 -0.99 4.28 3.67
C LEU A 165 -0.07 4.22 4.88
N VAL A 166 1.22 3.94 4.71
CA VAL A 166 2.16 3.81 5.85
C VAL A 166 2.22 5.07 6.71
N LEU A 167 2.10 6.24 6.10
CA LEU A 167 2.14 7.54 6.77
C LEU A 167 0.74 8.15 6.99
N TRP A 168 -0.32 7.34 6.95
CA TRP A 168 -1.71 7.81 7.00
C TRP A 168 -2.10 8.64 8.23
N ARG A 169 -1.33 8.53 9.31
CA ARG A 169 -1.51 9.34 10.52
C ARG A 169 -0.75 10.65 10.46
N ASP A 170 0.46 10.63 9.96
CA ASP A 170 1.43 11.74 10.07
C ASP A 170 1.37 12.68 8.87
N GLU A 171 1.29 12.13 7.66
CA GLU A 171 1.25 12.90 6.41
C GLU A 171 0.08 13.91 6.35
N PRO A 172 -1.16 13.55 6.78
CA PRO A 172 -2.26 14.51 6.83
C PRO A 172 -2.01 15.69 7.77
N LEU A 173 -1.31 15.43 8.89
CA LEU A 173 -0.93 16.49 9.85
C LEU A 173 0.14 17.38 9.28
N LEU A 174 1.11 16.82 8.59
CA LEU A 174 2.15 17.57 7.88
C LEU A 174 1.52 18.45 6.80
N HIS A 175 0.68 17.88 5.94
CA HIS A 175 -0.02 18.61 4.89
C HIS A 175 -0.83 19.78 5.45
N ALA A 176 -1.58 19.56 6.53
CA ALA A 176 -2.40 20.62 7.15
C ALA A 176 -1.55 21.76 7.77
N LYS A 177 -0.29 21.49 8.15
CA LYS A 177 0.63 22.52 8.65
C LYS A 177 1.33 23.31 7.55
N MET A 178 1.49 22.71 6.37
CA MET A 178 2.20 23.32 5.24
C MET A 178 1.30 24.14 4.34
N GLY A 179 0.03 23.87 4.32
CA GLY A 179 -0.91 24.45 3.39
C GLY A 179 -2.01 25.22 3.87
#